data_1f411c37f3bd1fd0a06d785b01be8025
#
_entry.id   1f411c37f3bd1fd0a06d785b01be8025
#
_cell.length_a   1.000
_cell.length_b   1.000
_cell.length_c   1.000
_cell.angle_alpha   90.00
_cell.angle_beta   90.00
_cell.angle_gamma   90.00
#
_symmetry.space_group_name_H-M   'P 1'
#
loop_
_entity.id
_entity.type
_entity.pdbx_description
1 polymer ?
#
loop_
_entity_poly.entity_id
_entity_poly.type
_entity_poly.pdbx_seq_one_letter_code
_entity_poly.pdbx_strand_id
1 'polypeptide(L)'
;DDNPGGNYWAYMTYGYFAPDRRYSSDKSYGGPTKEFKEMVAAFHNAGMEVYLDVVFNHSGEGGTWYGEKDNYNTAELTFMRGLDNSTYYSLTKDAAGYWETTGCGNNLQCDNPTVRNFIIDSLAYWIDEMGVDGYRFDLAPVIGREKVGNEWVYSKSAKTILDIIKL
;
A
#
# COMPACT_ATOMS: atom_id res chain seq x y z
N ASP A 1 -11.28 8.12 10.88
CA ASP A 1 -10.97 8.58 12.24
C ASP A 1 -10.31 9.96 12.16
N ASP A 2 -11.06 11.01 12.56
CA ASP A 2 -10.57 12.40 12.56
C ASP A 2 -9.60 12.68 13.73
N ASN A 3 -9.03 11.64 14.33
CA ASN A 3 -8.08 11.75 15.42
C ASN A 3 -6.75 12.32 14.90
N PRO A 4 -6.36 13.56 15.26
CA PRO A 4 -5.13 14.18 14.76
C PRO A 4 -3.83 13.47 15.22
N GLY A 5 -3.93 12.50 16.13
CA GLY A 5 -2.79 11.67 16.58
C GLY A 5 -2.60 10.35 15.83
N GLY A 6 -3.55 9.95 14.96
CA GLY A 6 -3.51 8.67 14.23
C GLY A 6 -3.02 8.84 12.80
N ASN A 7 -2.09 7.99 12.36
CA ASN A 7 -1.64 7.90 10.96
C ASN A 7 -1.24 9.25 10.32
N TYR A 8 -0.56 10.12 11.07
CA TYR A 8 -0.13 11.44 10.58
C TYR A 8 0.69 11.36 9.29
N TRP A 9 1.60 10.41 9.20
CA TRP A 9 2.46 10.18 8.04
C TRP A 9 1.77 9.42 6.92
N ALA A 10 0.52 8.97 7.12
CA ALA A 10 -0.27 8.20 6.17
C ALA A 10 0.33 6.85 5.72
N TYR A 11 1.26 6.29 6.47
CA TYR A 11 1.88 4.99 6.13
C TYR A 11 0.98 3.78 6.40
N MET A 12 -0.17 3.96 7.03
CA MET A 12 -1.19 2.92 7.17
C MET A 12 -2.26 3.10 6.09
N THR A 13 -1.96 2.62 4.89
CA THR A 13 -2.75 2.87 3.68
C THR A 13 -3.96 1.94 3.58
N TYR A 14 -5.14 2.51 3.33
CA TYR A 14 -6.37 1.82 2.95
C TYR A 14 -6.78 2.13 1.51
N GLY A 15 -6.64 3.38 1.10
CA GLY A 15 -7.09 3.86 -0.21
C GLY A 15 -5.96 3.96 -1.23
N TYR A 16 -5.66 2.88 -1.93
CA TYR A 16 -4.58 2.86 -2.92
C TYR A 16 -4.94 3.56 -4.25
N PHE A 17 -6.20 3.90 -4.46
CA PHE A 17 -6.72 4.57 -5.67
C PHE A 17 -7.46 5.87 -5.35
N ALA A 18 -7.23 6.46 -4.19
CA ALA A 18 -7.93 7.68 -3.81
C ALA A 18 -7.10 8.54 -2.85
N PRO A 19 -7.14 9.87 -2.98
CA PRO A 19 -6.61 10.78 -1.98
C PRO A 19 -7.36 10.63 -0.65
N ASP A 20 -6.64 10.79 0.45
CA ASP A 20 -7.23 10.74 1.77
C ASP A 20 -8.10 12.00 2.01
N ARG A 21 -9.40 11.77 2.18
CA ARG A 21 -10.40 12.80 2.42
C ARG A 21 -10.08 13.73 3.60
N ARG A 22 -9.29 13.27 4.57
CA ARG A 22 -8.92 14.08 5.74
C ARG A 22 -8.17 15.35 5.37
N TYR A 23 -7.37 15.30 4.30
CA TYR A 23 -6.55 16.42 3.84
C TYR A 23 -7.26 17.35 2.85
N SER A 24 -8.46 17.02 2.40
CA SER A 24 -9.25 17.84 1.49
C SER A 24 -10.08 18.89 2.23
N SER A 25 -10.27 20.05 1.66
CA SER A 25 -11.22 21.06 2.12
C SER A 25 -12.64 20.72 1.69
N ASP A 26 -12.79 20.28 0.44
CA ASP A 26 -14.05 19.77 -0.12
C ASP A 26 -14.23 18.28 0.25
N LYS A 27 -15.16 18.02 1.17
CA LYS A 27 -15.51 16.67 1.61
C LYS A 27 -16.62 16.03 0.78
N SER A 28 -17.10 16.68 -0.28
CA SER A 28 -18.13 16.12 -1.17
C SER A 28 -17.61 14.95 -1.99
N TYR A 29 -18.51 14.24 -2.65
CA TYR A 29 -18.14 13.17 -3.58
C TYR A 29 -17.26 13.72 -4.71
N GLY A 30 -16.07 13.12 -4.88
CA GLY A 30 -15.07 13.57 -5.86
C GLY A 30 -14.27 14.81 -5.46
N GLY A 31 -14.63 15.51 -4.39
CA GLY A 31 -13.92 16.70 -3.89
C GLY A 31 -12.43 16.45 -3.64
N PRO A 32 -12.04 15.42 -2.87
CA PRO A 32 -10.62 15.11 -2.63
C PRO A 32 -9.83 14.85 -3.91
N THR A 33 -10.40 14.13 -4.86
CA THR A 33 -9.77 13.83 -6.15
C THR A 33 -9.56 15.12 -6.97
N LYS A 34 -10.57 15.98 -7.00
CA LYS A 34 -10.48 17.28 -7.69
C LYS A 34 -9.39 18.16 -7.08
N GLU A 35 -9.40 18.35 -5.77
CA GLU A 35 -8.40 19.17 -5.07
C GLU A 35 -6.99 18.64 -5.26
N PHE A 36 -6.80 17.31 -5.24
CA PHE A 36 -5.49 16.72 -5.51
C PHE A 36 -5.00 17.04 -6.93
N LYS A 37 -5.84 16.88 -7.95
CA LYS A 37 -5.50 17.24 -9.35
C LYS A 37 -5.19 18.73 -9.49
N GLU A 38 -5.92 19.59 -8.81
CA GLU A 38 -5.66 21.05 -8.79
C GLU A 38 -4.32 21.36 -8.12
N MET A 39 -3.98 20.68 -7.04
CA MET A 39 -2.68 20.79 -6.38
C MET A 39 -1.54 20.39 -7.32
N VAL A 40 -1.63 19.23 -7.96
CA VAL A 40 -0.61 18.76 -8.93
C VAL A 40 -0.44 19.79 -10.06
N ALA A 41 -1.54 20.26 -10.65
CA ALA A 41 -1.50 21.29 -11.71
C ALA A 41 -0.83 22.59 -11.22
N ALA A 42 -1.07 23.00 -9.98
CA ALA A 42 -0.43 24.19 -9.41
C ALA A 42 1.08 24.02 -9.28
N PHE A 43 1.56 22.85 -8.84
CA PHE A 43 2.99 22.55 -8.79
C PHE A 43 3.62 22.53 -10.18
N HIS A 44 2.99 21.88 -11.15
CA HIS A 44 3.45 21.85 -12.54
C HIS A 44 3.55 23.26 -13.16
N ASN A 45 2.55 24.11 -12.91
CA ASN A 45 2.59 25.51 -13.36
C ASN A 45 3.74 26.32 -12.74
N ALA A 46 4.21 25.89 -11.57
CA ALA A 46 5.39 26.47 -10.92
C ALA A 46 6.72 25.81 -11.35
N GLY A 47 6.70 24.87 -12.29
CA GLY A 47 7.87 24.14 -12.79
C GLY A 47 8.38 23.06 -11.81
N MET A 48 7.51 22.53 -10.93
CA MET A 48 7.86 21.51 -9.94
C MET A 48 7.18 20.18 -10.29
N GLU A 49 7.90 19.08 -10.11
CA GLU A 49 7.38 17.72 -10.19
C GLU A 49 6.74 17.31 -8.87
N VAL A 50 5.79 16.36 -8.94
CA VAL A 50 5.09 15.82 -7.77
C VAL A 50 5.38 14.32 -7.66
N TYR A 51 6.07 13.91 -6.60
CA TYR A 51 6.36 12.52 -6.29
C TYR A 51 5.54 12.07 -5.08
N LEU A 52 4.91 10.90 -5.19
CA LEU A 52 4.21 10.28 -4.06
C LEU A 52 5.12 9.35 -3.27
N ASP A 53 5.04 9.45 -1.96
CA ASP A 53 5.56 8.44 -1.05
C ASP A 53 4.52 7.32 -0.89
N VAL A 54 4.82 6.14 -1.43
CA VAL A 54 3.87 5.02 -1.51
C VAL A 54 4.28 3.84 -0.64
N VAL A 55 3.28 3.20 -0.06
CA VAL A 55 3.46 2.08 0.86
C VAL A 55 2.76 0.85 0.32
N PHE A 56 3.52 -0.04 -0.34
CA PHE A 56 3.05 -1.33 -0.85
C PHE A 56 3.68 -2.53 -0.12
N ASN A 57 4.39 -2.29 0.96
CA ASN A 57 4.98 -3.36 1.76
C ASN A 57 3.98 -3.95 2.78
N HIS A 58 2.99 -3.17 3.20
CA HIS A 58 1.91 -3.56 4.11
C HIS A 58 0.65 -2.74 3.83
N SER A 59 -0.45 -3.02 4.52
CA SER A 59 -1.68 -2.23 4.45
C SER A 59 -2.11 -1.69 5.81
N GLY A 60 -3.04 -0.74 5.79
CA GLY A 60 -3.61 -0.14 6.99
C GLY A 60 -4.40 -1.09 7.89
N GLU A 61 -4.73 -2.30 7.41
CA GLU A 61 -5.37 -3.33 8.26
C GLU A 61 -4.49 -3.75 9.43
N GLY A 62 -3.16 -3.59 9.31
CA GLY A 62 -2.21 -3.99 10.33
C GLY A 62 -2.22 -5.51 10.60
N GLY A 63 -1.54 -5.90 11.65
CA GLY A 63 -1.52 -7.28 12.13
C GLY A 63 -1.98 -7.34 13.57
N THR A 64 -1.05 -7.49 14.48
CA THR A 64 -1.27 -7.69 15.90
C THR A 64 -1.32 -6.41 16.75
N TRP A 65 -1.63 -5.26 16.14
CA TRP A 65 -1.58 -3.95 16.81
C TRP A 65 -2.55 -3.79 17.98
N TYR A 66 -3.66 -4.51 17.96
CA TYR A 66 -4.77 -4.32 18.89
C TYR A 66 -4.86 -5.37 20.00
N GLY A 67 -3.77 -6.05 20.29
CA GLY A 67 -3.82 -7.03 21.35
C GLY A 67 -2.60 -7.94 21.35
N GLU A 68 -2.60 -8.88 22.21
CA GLU A 68 -1.53 -9.85 22.44
C GLU A 68 -1.00 -10.46 21.14
N LYS A 69 0.30 -10.64 21.10
CA LYS A 69 1.12 -11.01 19.92
C LYS A 69 0.64 -12.21 19.08
N ASP A 70 -0.34 -12.96 19.53
CA ASP A 70 -0.75 -14.21 18.92
C ASP A 70 -2.28 -14.33 18.73
N ASN A 71 -3.05 -13.25 18.86
CA ASN A 71 -4.50 -13.35 18.75
C ASN A 71 -5.02 -12.93 17.39
N TYR A 72 -4.71 -13.72 16.35
CA TYR A 72 -5.25 -13.56 14.99
C TYR A 72 -6.78 -13.74 14.92
N ASN A 73 -7.38 -14.32 15.96
CA ASN A 73 -8.84 -14.50 16.05
C ASN A 73 -9.60 -13.19 16.20
N THR A 74 -8.91 -12.09 16.53
CA THR A 74 -9.51 -10.76 16.65
C THR A 74 -9.18 -9.84 15.47
N ALA A 75 -8.45 -10.32 14.47
CA ALA A 75 -8.16 -9.55 13.28
C ALA A 75 -9.46 -9.25 12.52
N GLU A 76 -9.77 -7.98 12.37
CA GLU A 76 -10.96 -7.57 11.62
C GLU A 76 -10.82 -7.95 10.14
N LEU A 77 -11.90 -8.41 9.54
CA LEU A 77 -12.02 -8.70 8.11
C LEU A 77 -12.45 -7.42 7.38
N THR A 78 -11.59 -6.43 7.34
CA THR A 78 -11.97 -5.06 6.89
C THR A 78 -11.49 -4.80 5.52
N PHE A 79 -10.69 -5.11 4.81
CA PHE A 79 -10.21 -4.70 3.50
C PHE A 79 -9.80 -5.90 2.64
N MET A 80 -8.56 -6.01 2.28
CA MET A 80 -8.05 -7.12 1.46
C MET A 80 -8.13 -8.46 2.21
N ARG A 81 -8.00 -8.45 3.53
CA ARG A 81 -8.17 -9.63 4.38
C ARG A 81 -9.58 -10.21 4.27
N GLY A 82 -10.58 -9.35 4.21
CA GLY A 82 -11.97 -9.76 4.03
C GLY A 82 -12.29 -10.28 2.63
N LEU A 83 -11.49 -9.93 1.62
CA LEU A 83 -11.64 -10.41 0.25
C LEU A 83 -10.99 -11.78 0.05
N ASP A 84 -9.69 -11.86 0.24
CA ASP A 84 -8.91 -13.10 0.14
C ASP A 84 -7.57 -12.94 0.87
N ASN A 85 -7.55 -13.29 2.14
CA ASN A 85 -6.38 -13.15 2.99
C ASN A 85 -5.12 -13.82 2.42
N SER A 86 -5.29 -15.00 1.84
CA SER A 86 -4.18 -15.82 1.33
C SER A 86 -3.58 -15.29 0.03
N THR A 87 -4.35 -14.57 -0.74
CA THR A 87 -3.87 -13.93 -1.98
C THR A 87 -3.13 -12.64 -1.69
N TYR A 88 -3.65 -11.82 -0.77
CA TYR A 88 -3.11 -10.48 -0.56
C TYR A 88 -1.98 -10.41 0.46
N TYR A 89 -1.92 -11.33 1.42
CA TYR A 89 -0.93 -11.25 2.50
C TYR A 89 0.02 -12.46 2.53
N SER A 90 1.24 -12.17 2.92
CA SER A 90 2.28 -13.19 3.15
C SER A 90 1.99 -13.91 4.47
N LEU A 91 1.49 -15.13 4.40
CA LEU A 91 1.13 -15.92 5.57
C LEU A 91 2.27 -16.84 6.02
N THR A 92 2.30 -17.15 7.31
CA THR A 92 3.18 -18.19 7.89
C THR A 92 2.81 -19.57 7.36
N LYS A 93 3.67 -20.55 7.59
CA LYS A 93 3.52 -21.91 7.05
C LYS A 93 2.17 -22.57 7.38
N ASP A 94 1.67 -22.34 8.56
CA ASP A 94 0.42 -22.90 9.08
C ASP A 94 -0.80 -22.01 8.76
N ALA A 95 -0.57 -20.89 8.04
CA ALA A 95 -1.55 -19.84 7.78
C ALA A 95 -2.19 -19.26 9.07
N ALA A 96 -1.60 -19.52 10.23
CA ALA A 96 -2.09 -19.02 11.51
C ALA A 96 -1.67 -17.57 11.79
N GLY A 97 -0.79 -16.99 10.94
CA GLY A 97 -0.28 -15.65 11.12
C GLY A 97 0.27 -15.04 9.86
N TYR A 98 0.72 -13.79 10.00
CA TYR A 98 1.35 -13.04 8.93
C TYR A 98 2.87 -13.11 9.04
N TRP A 99 3.51 -13.27 7.90
CA TRP A 99 4.93 -13.00 7.80
C TRP A 99 5.16 -11.51 8.04
N GLU A 100 6.08 -11.19 8.96
CA GLU A 100 6.26 -9.82 9.43
C GLU A 100 7.72 -9.39 9.33
N THR A 101 7.96 -8.36 8.53
CA THR A 101 9.30 -7.77 8.36
C THR A 101 9.26 -6.26 8.22
N THR A 102 8.08 -5.65 8.37
CA THR A 102 7.86 -4.22 8.23
C THR A 102 7.72 -3.51 9.57
N GLY A 103 7.44 -4.25 10.63
CA GLY A 103 7.02 -3.71 11.92
C GLY A 103 5.53 -3.35 11.97
N CYS A 104 4.78 -3.63 10.90
CA CYS A 104 3.37 -3.24 10.73
C CYS A 104 2.38 -4.41 10.82
N GLY A 105 2.88 -5.64 10.93
CA GLY A 105 2.08 -6.83 11.24
C GLY A 105 1.47 -7.55 10.04
N ASN A 106 1.56 -7.04 8.81
CA ASN A 106 0.95 -7.66 7.64
C ASN A 106 1.69 -7.34 6.34
N ASN A 107 2.68 -8.13 5.97
CA ASN A 107 3.31 -7.94 4.68
C ASN A 107 2.36 -8.32 3.53
N LEU A 108 2.26 -7.45 2.52
CA LEU A 108 1.61 -7.81 1.25
C LEU A 108 2.41 -8.89 0.53
N GLN A 109 1.69 -9.80 -0.13
CA GLN A 109 2.29 -10.89 -0.92
C GLN A 109 2.63 -10.40 -2.33
N CYS A 110 3.66 -9.56 -2.45
CA CYS A 110 4.00 -8.86 -3.68
C CYS A 110 4.46 -9.77 -4.82
N ASP A 111 4.85 -11.02 -4.57
CA ASP A 111 5.16 -12.03 -5.59
C ASP A 111 3.90 -12.68 -6.20
N ASN A 112 2.73 -12.53 -5.55
CA ASN A 112 1.47 -12.98 -6.12
C ASN A 112 1.06 -12.12 -7.33
N PRO A 113 0.72 -12.72 -8.48
CA PRO A 113 0.33 -11.96 -9.68
C PRO A 113 -0.83 -10.99 -9.46
N THR A 114 -1.81 -11.34 -8.63
CA THR A 114 -2.94 -10.46 -8.31
C THR A 114 -2.50 -9.22 -7.55
N VAL A 115 -1.65 -9.39 -6.54
CA VAL A 115 -1.11 -8.26 -5.76
C VAL A 115 -0.17 -7.40 -6.62
N ARG A 116 0.64 -8.03 -7.46
CA ARG A 116 1.49 -7.30 -8.40
C ARG A 116 0.66 -6.43 -9.34
N ASN A 117 -0.38 -7.00 -9.98
CA ASN A 117 -1.26 -6.23 -10.86
C ASN A 117 -1.95 -5.10 -10.10
N PHE A 118 -2.43 -5.35 -8.88
CA PHE A 118 -3.00 -4.32 -8.02
C PHE A 118 -2.02 -3.16 -7.77
N ILE A 119 -0.74 -3.44 -7.52
CA ILE A 119 0.30 -2.41 -7.36
C ILE A 119 0.48 -1.62 -8.65
N ILE A 120 0.64 -2.32 -9.78
CA ILE A 120 0.82 -1.69 -11.10
C ILE A 120 -0.37 -0.82 -11.48
N ASP A 121 -1.59 -1.33 -11.31
CA ASP A 121 -2.81 -0.58 -11.61
C ASP A 121 -2.95 0.68 -10.72
N SER A 122 -2.57 0.57 -9.45
CA SER A 122 -2.56 1.73 -8.55
C SER A 122 -1.55 2.78 -9.00
N LEU A 123 -0.34 2.38 -9.35
CA LEU A 123 0.69 3.31 -9.84
C LEU A 123 0.27 3.95 -11.18
N ALA A 124 -0.22 3.16 -12.13
CA ALA A 124 -0.74 3.69 -13.39
C ALA A 124 -1.87 4.71 -13.17
N TYR A 125 -2.80 4.42 -12.27
CA TYR A 125 -3.87 5.36 -11.93
C TYR A 125 -3.34 6.72 -11.43
N TRP A 126 -2.34 6.71 -10.54
CA TRP A 126 -1.79 7.95 -10.01
C TRP A 126 -1.01 8.75 -11.08
N ILE A 127 -0.37 8.09 -12.04
CA ILE A 127 0.28 8.74 -13.18
C ILE A 127 -0.79 9.26 -14.16
N ASP A 128 -1.61 8.36 -14.68
CA ASP A 128 -2.47 8.65 -15.83
C ASP A 128 -3.67 9.53 -15.46
N GLU A 129 -4.26 9.29 -14.28
CA GLU A 129 -5.46 9.99 -13.85
C GLU A 129 -5.18 11.16 -12.91
N MET A 130 -4.18 11.02 -12.05
CA MET A 130 -3.91 12.01 -11.01
C MET A 130 -2.75 12.94 -11.34
N GLY A 131 -1.94 12.60 -12.37
CA GLY A 131 -0.92 13.44 -12.96
C GLY A 131 0.39 13.51 -12.16
N VAL A 132 0.68 12.55 -11.28
CA VAL A 132 1.96 12.54 -10.55
C VAL A 132 3.12 12.14 -11.46
N ASP A 133 4.33 12.60 -11.15
CA ASP A 133 5.52 12.41 -11.99
C ASP A 133 6.37 11.22 -11.55
N GLY A 134 6.16 10.70 -10.35
CA GLY A 134 6.93 9.57 -9.86
C GLY A 134 6.64 9.16 -8.43
N TYR A 135 7.48 8.27 -7.90
CA TYR A 135 7.25 7.63 -6.61
C TYR A 135 8.52 7.48 -5.78
N ARG A 136 8.36 7.59 -4.48
CA ARG A 136 9.28 7.04 -3.48
C ARG A 136 8.59 5.84 -2.83
N PHE A 137 9.23 4.67 -2.86
CA PHE A 137 8.67 3.46 -2.25
C PHE A 137 9.19 3.28 -0.83
N ASP A 138 8.28 3.29 0.14
CA ASP A 138 8.63 2.93 1.50
C ASP A 138 8.95 1.44 1.59
N LEU A 139 10.04 1.09 2.30
CA LEU A 139 10.52 -0.30 2.47
C LEU A 139 10.54 -1.11 1.15
N ALA A 140 10.98 -0.51 0.06
CA ALA A 140 11.05 -1.12 -1.27
C ALA A 140 11.60 -2.56 -1.30
N PRO A 141 12.61 -2.94 -0.50
CA PRO A 141 13.11 -4.32 -0.48
C PRO A 141 12.05 -5.38 -0.15
N VAL A 142 11.00 -5.04 0.60
CA VAL A 142 9.92 -5.98 0.94
C VAL A 142 9.11 -6.37 -0.30
N ILE A 143 8.93 -5.45 -1.25
CA ILE A 143 8.22 -5.67 -2.51
C ILE A 143 8.94 -6.70 -3.40
N GLY A 144 10.26 -6.81 -3.26
CA GLY A 144 11.10 -7.74 -4.03
C GLY A 144 11.22 -9.14 -3.43
N ARG A 145 10.38 -9.52 -2.46
CA ARG A 145 10.43 -10.85 -1.85
C ARG A 145 9.57 -11.85 -2.60
N GLU A 146 9.98 -13.12 -2.53
CA GLU A 146 9.23 -14.27 -3.05
C GLU A 146 9.26 -15.42 -2.04
N LYS A 147 8.26 -16.29 -2.10
CA LYS A 147 8.18 -17.47 -1.25
C LYS A 147 8.99 -18.62 -1.87
N VAL A 148 10.00 -19.10 -1.13
CA VAL A 148 10.78 -20.28 -1.50
C VAL A 148 10.63 -21.33 -0.41
N GLY A 149 9.86 -22.39 -0.69
CA GLY A 149 9.50 -23.37 0.33
C GLY A 149 8.64 -22.76 1.43
N ASN A 150 9.20 -22.66 2.64
CA ASN A 150 8.52 -22.08 3.81
C ASN A 150 9.08 -20.70 4.22
N GLU A 151 10.00 -20.16 3.43
CA GLU A 151 10.70 -18.93 3.75
C GLU A 151 10.39 -17.84 2.73
N TRP A 152 10.41 -16.58 3.17
CA TRP A 152 10.34 -15.41 2.32
C TRP A 152 11.75 -14.86 2.12
N VAL A 153 12.23 -14.93 0.89
CA VAL A 153 13.58 -14.50 0.52
C VAL A 153 13.51 -13.38 -0.52
N TYR A 154 14.59 -12.63 -0.66
CA TYR A 154 14.68 -11.68 -1.76
C TYR A 154 14.70 -12.43 -3.09
N SER A 155 13.77 -12.05 -3.97
CA SER A 155 13.67 -12.63 -5.30
C SER A 155 14.90 -12.26 -6.15
N LYS A 156 15.52 -13.26 -6.76
CA LYS A 156 16.59 -13.02 -7.74
C LYS A 156 16.08 -12.36 -9.03
N SER A 157 14.81 -12.57 -9.35
CA SER A 157 14.17 -11.95 -10.50
C SER A 157 13.61 -10.57 -10.16
N ALA A 158 13.27 -10.32 -8.90
CA ALA A 158 12.60 -9.11 -8.43
C ALA A 158 11.47 -8.66 -9.38
N LYS A 159 10.67 -9.63 -9.84
CA LYS A 159 9.74 -9.44 -10.97
C LYS A 159 8.80 -8.26 -10.74
N THR A 160 8.25 -8.12 -9.55
CA THR A 160 7.34 -7.01 -9.23
C THR A 160 8.06 -5.66 -9.34
N ILE A 161 9.29 -5.56 -8.84
CA ILE A 161 10.10 -4.34 -8.97
C ILE A 161 10.41 -4.06 -10.45
N LEU A 162 10.79 -5.09 -11.23
CA LEU A 162 11.07 -4.91 -12.65
C LEU A 162 9.84 -4.49 -13.46
N ASP A 163 8.67 -4.98 -13.11
CA ASP A 163 7.42 -4.59 -13.77
C ASP A 163 7.03 -3.14 -13.39
N ILE A 164 7.26 -2.70 -12.15
CA ILE A 164 7.10 -1.30 -11.73
C ILE A 164 8.04 -0.36 -12.51
N ILE A 165 9.31 -0.74 -12.69
CA ILE A 165 10.29 0.10 -13.40
C ILE A 165 9.93 0.29 -14.88
N LYS A 166 9.07 -0.54 -15.44
CA LYS A 166 8.63 -0.47 -16.85
C LYS A 166 7.40 0.41 -17.08
N LEU A 167 6.77 0.88 -16.01
CA LEU A 167 5.70 1.86 -16.11
C LEU A 167 6.21 3.20 -16.64
#